data_43e1bce3e8f7640eb5b41b67e748e920
#
_entry.id   43e1bce3e8f7640eb5b41b67e748e920
#
_cell.length_a   1.000
_cell.length_b   1.000
_cell.length_c   1.000
_cell.angle_alpha   90.00
_cell.angle_beta   90.00
_cell.angle_gamma   90.00
#
_symmetry.space_group_name_H-M   'P 1'
#
loop_
_entity.id
_entity.type
_entity.pdbx_description
1 polymer ?
#
loop_
_entity_poly.entity_id
_entity_poly.type
_entity_poly.pdbx_seq_one_letter_code
_entity_poly.pdbx_strand_id
1 'polypeptide(L)'
;VVVVGHGVNKKANKDNTPQPVDGKRKYLKYLKKNLVRPTDETCAQVKGKVVLTFLVNRDGRPFHIKVKKSLCESSDKEAIRLVQEGPDWTYGNKQAEVTVKFD
;
A
#
# COMPACT_ATOMS: atom_id res chain seq x y z
N VAL A 1 -21.80 14.80 -9.24
CA VAL A 1 -21.21 14.34 -9.54
C VAL A 1 -20.88 14.03 -9.75
N VAL A 2 -20.97 14.26 -9.60
CA VAL A 2 -20.35 13.74 -9.90
C VAL A 2 -19.98 13.37 -9.97
N VAL A 3 -20.19 13.33 -9.76
CA VAL A 3 -19.60 12.83 -9.98
C VAL A 3 -19.25 12.42 -10.17
N VAL A 4 -19.85 12.44 -10.18
CA VAL A 4 -19.37 11.92 -10.49
C VAL A 4 -18.61 11.39 -10.50
N GLY A 5 -18.77 11.28 -10.29
CA GLY A 5 -17.64 10.53 -10.74
C GLY A 5 -16.80 9.80 -9.73
N HIS A 6 -17.07 9.87 -8.45
CA HIS A 6 -16.20 9.25 -7.44
C HIS A 6 -16.34 7.75 -7.34
N GLY A 7 -17.52 7.23 -7.57
CA GLY A 7 -17.72 5.78 -7.57
C GLY A 7 -16.87 5.07 -8.61
N VAL A 8 -16.52 5.74 -9.69
CA VAL A 8 -15.72 5.13 -10.75
C VAL A 8 -14.25 5.01 -10.39
N ASN A 9 -13.79 5.69 -9.34
CA ASN A 9 -12.39 5.66 -8.96
C ASN A 9 -11.93 4.27 -8.52
N LYS A 10 -12.85 3.40 -8.16
CA LYS A 10 -12.51 2.04 -7.73
C LYS A 10 -12.63 1.03 -8.84
N LYS A 11 -12.93 1.45 -10.05
CA LYS A 11 -12.99 0.55 -11.20
C LYS A 11 -11.58 0.17 -11.65
N ALA A 12 -11.47 -0.97 -12.33
CA ALA A 12 -10.21 -1.41 -12.89
C ALA A 12 -9.68 -0.37 -13.88
N ASN A 13 -8.37 -0.16 -13.88
CA ASN A 13 -7.74 0.70 -14.87
C ASN A 13 -7.50 -0.09 -16.16
N LYS A 14 -6.93 0.56 -17.19
CA LYS A 14 -6.77 -0.02 -18.51
C LYS A 14 -5.99 -1.32 -18.55
N ASP A 15 -4.95 -1.44 -17.74
CA ASP A 15 -4.10 -2.63 -17.73
C ASP A 15 -4.46 -3.59 -16.60
N ASN A 16 -5.55 -3.32 -15.88
CA ASN A 16 -6.02 -4.13 -14.76
C ASN A 16 -5.05 -4.22 -13.59
N THR A 17 -4.08 -3.32 -13.52
CA THR A 17 -3.19 -3.21 -12.36
C THR A 17 -3.79 -2.20 -11.39
N PRO A 18 -4.05 -2.60 -10.14
CA PRO A 18 -4.59 -1.65 -9.16
C PRO A 18 -3.67 -0.46 -8.96
N GLN A 19 -4.29 0.70 -8.75
CA GLN A 19 -3.59 1.95 -8.47
C GLN A 19 -4.24 2.61 -7.26
N PRO A 20 -3.50 3.41 -6.48
CA PRO A 20 -4.14 4.18 -5.41
C PRO A 20 -5.20 5.10 -6.00
N VAL A 21 -6.38 5.13 -5.38
CA VAL A 21 -7.49 5.94 -5.88
C VAL A 21 -7.12 7.42 -5.97
N ASP A 22 -6.40 7.92 -4.97
CA ASP A 22 -5.99 9.33 -4.93
C ASP A 22 -4.71 9.62 -5.71
N GLY A 23 -4.16 8.60 -6.36
CA GLY A 23 -2.92 8.74 -7.11
C GLY A 23 -1.70 8.33 -6.30
N LYS A 24 -0.66 7.94 -7.02
CA LYS A 24 0.57 7.44 -6.42
C LYS A 24 1.24 8.48 -5.50
N ARG A 25 1.25 9.74 -5.94
CA ARG A 25 1.90 10.81 -5.19
C ARG A 25 1.29 11.01 -3.81
N LYS A 26 -0.03 11.06 -3.72
CA LYS A 26 -0.71 11.21 -2.44
C LYS A 26 -0.54 9.97 -1.57
N TYR A 27 -0.53 8.81 -2.20
CA TYR A 27 -0.33 7.57 -1.46
C TYR A 27 1.06 7.53 -0.82
N LEU A 28 2.09 7.95 -1.54
CA LEU A 28 3.44 8.02 -0.99
C LEU A 28 3.51 8.99 0.19
N LYS A 29 2.80 10.13 0.10
CA LYS A 29 2.70 11.05 1.22
C LYS A 29 2.02 10.42 2.42
N TYR A 30 0.96 9.65 2.17
CA TYR A 30 0.28 8.93 3.24
C TYR A 30 1.25 7.98 3.95
N LEU A 31 1.99 7.19 3.20
CA LEU A 31 2.94 6.24 3.78
C LEU A 31 3.97 6.96 4.65
N LYS A 32 4.55 8.03 4.12
CA LYS A 32 5.58 8.79 4.83
C LYS A 32 5.03 9.45 6.09
N LYS A 33 3.82 10.00 6.02
CA LYS A 33 3.21 10.70 7.14
C LYS A 33 2.80 9.75 8.27
N ASN A 34 2.36 8.55 7.94
CA ASN A 34 1.78 7.64 8.91
C ASN A 34 2.71 6.51 9.34
N LEU A 35 3.92 6.47 8.80
CA LEU A 35 4.90 5.45 9.16
C LEU A 35 5.29 5.58 10.62
N VAL A 36 5.16 4.48 11.36
CA VAL A 36 5.65 4.38 12.72
C VAL A 36 6.91 3.51 12.67
N ARG A 37 8.04 4.10 13.01
CA ARG A 37 9.30 3.37 12.95
C ARG A 37 9.35 2.31 14.05
N PRO A 38 9.91 1.12 13.75
CA PRO A 38 10.09 0.11 14.77
C PRO A 38 10.95 0.63 15.94
N THR A 39 10.59 0.22 17.15
CA THR A 39 11.32 0.62 18.35
C THR A 39 12.07 -0.53 19.01
N ASP A 40 11.87 -1.76 18.53
CA ASP A 40 12.57 -2.92 19.06
C ASP A 40 14.04 -2.89 18.65
N GLU A 41 14.91 -3.44 19.50
CA GLU A 41 16.36 -3.39 19.28
C GLU A 41 16.78 -3.95 17.93
N THR A 42 16.12 -5.00 17.48
CA THR A 42 16.49 -5.67 16.24
C THR A 42 16.23 -4.79 15.01
N CYS A 43 15.16 -4.02 15.00
CA CYS A 43 14.69 -3.34 13.79
C CYS A 43 14.81 -1.82 13.83
N ALA A 44 14.99 -1.22 15.02
CA ALA A 44 14.96 0.25 15.15
C ALA A 44 15.99 0.97 14.31
N GLN A 45 17.16 0.36 14.12
CA GLN A 45 18.25 0.97 13.36
C GLN A 45 18.36 0.46 11.93
N VAL A 46 17.49 -0.45 11.53
CA VAL A 46 17.56 -1.03 10.19
C VAL A 46 16.90 -0.10 9.19
N LYS A 47 17.64 0.30 8.17
CA LYS A 47 17.18 1.18 7.11
C LYS A 47 17.07 0.40 5.80
N GLY A 48 16.13 0.78 4.97
CA GLY A 48 15.92 0.12 3.69
C GLY A 48 14.46 0.17 3.28
N LYS A 49 14.02 -0.87 2.61
CA LYS A 49 12.66 -0.88 2.10
C LYS A 49 12.02 -2.27 2.23
N VAL A 50 10.70 -2.25 2.40
CA VAL A 50 9.86 -3.45 2.34
C VAL A 50 9.05 -3.38 1.06
N VAL A 51 9.01 -4.44 0.29
CA VAL A 51 8.19 -4.51 -0.91
C VAL A 51 7.04 -5.48 -0.64
N LEU A 52 5.82 -5.00 -0.81
CA LEU A 52 4.60 -5.79 -0.61
C LEU A 52 3.88 -6.00 -1.93
N THR A 53 3.27 -7.18 -2.08
CA THR A 53 2.33 -7.42 -3.17
C THR A 53 0.98 -7.78 -2.56
N PHE A 54 -0.10 -7.43 -3.24
CA PHE A 54 -1.43 -7.71 -2.74
C PHE A 54 -2.44 -7.66 -3.87
N LEU A 55 -3.63 -8.14 -3.59
CA LEU A 55 -4.76 -8.05 -4.49
C LEU A 55 -5.70 -6.97 -3.97
N VAL A 56 -6.54 -6.44 -4.84
CA VAL A 56 -7.52 -5.41 -4.47
C VAL A 56 -8.90 -5.91 -4.85
N ASN A 57 -9.82 -5.91 -3.87
CA ASN A 57 -11.19 -6.35 -4.13
C ASN A 57 -12.00 -5.23 -4.79
N ARG A 58 -13.27 -5.53 -5.09
CA ARG A 58 -14.14 -4.58 -5.79
C ARG A 58 -14.48 -3.34 -4.96
N ASP A 59 -14.32 -3.43 -3.65
CA ASP A 59 -14.53 -2.27 -2.77
C ASP A 59 -13.30 -1.38 -2.70
N GLY A 60 -12.22 -1.78 -3.34
CA GLY A 60 -10.98 -1.02 -3.33
C GLY A 60 -10.10 -1.33 -2.13
N ARG A 61 -10.34 -2.44 -1.44
CA ARG A 61 -9.55 -2.79 -0.26
C ARG A 61 -8.50 -3.83 -0.59
N PRO A 62 -7.25 -3.58 -0.17
CA PRO A 62 -6.19 -4.58 -0.33
C PRO A 62 -6.46 -5.84 0.50
N PHE A 63 -6.12 -6.97 -0.06
CA PHE A 63 -6.18 -8.26 0.65
C PHE A 63 -5.08 -9.16 0.11
N HIS A 64 -4.85 -10.31 0.75
CA HIS A 64 -3.77 -11.24 0.38
C HIS A 64 -2.43 -10.52 0.31
N ILE A 65 -2.13 -9.74 1.34
CA ILE A 65 -0.90 -8.95 1.37
C ILE A 65 0.26 -9.88 1.69
N LYS A 66 1.27 -9.88 0.80
CA LYS A 66 2.46 -10.70 0.95
C LYS A 66 3.71 -9.84 0.92
N VAL A 67 4.72 -10.26 1.66
CA VAL A 67 6.01 -9.58 1.65
C VAL A 67 6.85 -10.17 0.52
N LYS A 68 7.09 -9.38 -0.51
CA LYS A 68 7.94 -9.77 -1.63
C LYS A 68 9.41 -9.61 -1.28
N LYS A 69 9.73 -8.52 -0.59
CA LYS A 69 11.08 -8.26 -0.11
C LYS A 69 11.00 -7.79 1.33
N SER A 70 11.57 -8.57 2.23
CA SER A 70 11.58 -8.26 3.66
C SER A 70 12.76 -7.35 4.01
N LEU A 71 12.56 -6.50 5.00
CA LEU A 71 13.63 -5.70 5.56
C LEU A 71 13.95 -6.20 6.96
N CYS A 72 12.95 -6.17 7.83
CA CYS A 72 13.07 -6.59 9.21
C CYS A 72 11.67 -6.92 9.68
N GLU A 73 11.51 -7.86 10.61
CA GLU A 73 10.18 -8.32 11.01
C GLU A 73 9.22 -7.20 11.40
N SER A 74 9.65 -6.30 12.29
CA SER A 74 8.79 -5.19 12.71
C SER A 74 8.52 -4.21 11.57
N SER A 75 9.50 -4.01 10.69
CA SER A 75 9.32 -3.15 9.52
C SER A 75 8.31 -3.75 8.56
N ASP A 76 8.39 -5.06 8.35
CA ASP A 76 7.45 -5.77 7.48
C ASP A 76 6.02 -5.64 8.01
N LYS A 77 5.83 -5.81 9.32
CA LYS A 77 4.51 -5.69 9.96
C LYS A 77 3.96 -4.28 9.83
N GLU A 78 4.81 -3.28 9.99
CA GLU A 78 4.38 -1.89 9.85
C GLU A 78 3.97 -1.57 8.42
N ALA A 79 4.72 -2.09 7.44
CA ALA A 79 4.38 -1.90 6.04
C ALA A 79 3.00 -2.51 5.73
N ILE A 80 2.73 -3.70 6.22
CA ILE A 80 1.44 -4.36 6.04
C ILE A 80 0.33 -3.52 6.69
N ARG A 81 0.54 -3.03 7.91
CA ARG A 81 -0.44 -2.19 8.59
C ARG A 81 -0.78 -0.96 7.78
N LEU A 82 0.23 -0.29 7.23
CA LEU A 82 0.02 0.93 6.43
C LEU A 82 -0.89 0.66 5.22
N VAL A 83 -0.66 -0.47 4.53
CA VAL A 83 -1.49 -0.82 3.38
C VAL A 83 -2.91 -1.19 3.82
N GLN A 84 -3.04 -1.97 4.90
CA GLN A 84 -4.35 -2.40 5.39
C GLN A 84 -5.21 -1.24 5.87
N GLU A 85 -4.61 -0.24 6.52
CA GLU A 85 -5.35 0.89 7.11
C GLU A 85 -5.39 2.11 6.22
N GLY A 86 -4.76 2.04 5.07
CA GLY A 86 -4.60 3.20 4.20
C GLY A 86 -5.75 3.41 3.23
N PRO A 87 -5.56 4.40 2.33
CA PRO A 87 -6.55 4.72 1.33
C PRO A 87 -6.84 3.57 0.37
N ASP A 88 -7.99 3.66 -0.28
CA ASP A 88 -8.45 2.65 -1.23
C ASP A 88 -7.60 2.64 -2.50
N TRP A 89 -7.68 1.51 -3.20
CA TRP A 89 -7.05 1.27 -4.49
C TRP A 89 -8.13 1.03 -5.54
N THR A 90 -7.78 1.21 -6.80
CA THR A 90 -8.67 0.82 -7.88
C THR A 90 -8.70 -0.71 -7.97
N TYR A 91 -9.87 -1.25 -8.32
CA TYR A 91 -9.99 -2.69 -8.52
C TYR A 91 -9.23 -3.12 -9.78
N GLY A 92 -8.59 -4.26 -9.71
CA GLY A 92 -7.91 -4.87 -10.85
C GLY A 92 -7.71 -6.34 -10.61
N ASN A 93 -7.46 -7.11 -11.67
CA ASN A 93 -7.25 -8.55 -11.55
C ASN A 93 -5.77 -8.95 -11.49
N LYS A 94 -4.88 -7.97 -11.45
CA LYS A 94 -3.45 -8.22 -11.30
C LYS A 94 -3.02 -7.85 -9.90
N GLN A 95 -1.85 -8.36 -9.49
CA GLN A 95 -1.26 -7.97 -8.21
C GLN A 95 -0.83 -6.52 -8.25
N ALA A 96 -1.09 -5.81 -7.15
CA ALA A 96 -0.50 -4.50 -6.91
C ALA A 96 0.81 -4.69 -6.16
N GLU A 97 1.68 -3.71 -6.26
CA GLU A 97 2.95 -3.72 -5.55
C GLU A 97 3.20 -2.35 -4.94
N VAL A 98 3.70 -2.34 -3.72
CA VAL A 98 4.04 -1.08 -3.05
C VAL A 98 5.38 -1.25 -2.33
N THR A 99 6.17 -0.19 -2.34
CA THR A 99 7.44 -0.13 -1.64
C THR A 99 7.31 0.85 -0.49
N VAL A 100 7.61 0.40 0.73
CA VAL A 100 7.61 1.24 1.93
C VAL A 100 9.05 1.44 2.37
N LYS A 101 9.49 2.70 2.41
CA LYS A 101 10.87 3.04 2.76
C LYS A 101 11.01 3.36 4.25
N PHE A 102 12.03 2.78 4.85
CA PHE A 102 12.42 3.01 6.24
C PHE A 102 13.81 3.64 6.26
N ASP A 103 13.84 4.95 6.06
CA ASP A 103 15.10 5.71 5.98
C ASP A 103 15.49 6.33 7.30
#